data_6644ed3cf7827f0bf9d1321fdc00a8d6
#
_entry.id   6644ed3cf7827f0bf9d1321fdc00a8d6
#
_cell.length_a   1.000
_cell.length_b   1.000
_cell.length_c   1.000
_cell.angle_alpha   90.00
_cell.angle_beta   90.00
_cell.angle_gamma   90.00
#
_symmetry.space_group_name_H-M   'P 1'
#
loop_
_entity.id
_entity.type
_entity.pdbx_description
1 polymer ?
#
loop_
_entity_poly.entity_id
_entity_poly.type
_entity_poly.pdbx_seq_one_letter_code
_entity_poly.pdbx_strand_id
1 'polypeptide(L)'
;MKLREIMTGQVVRIRPEEPVGVAARMLAQYNIGALPVCGYDGSLKGLVTDRDIVTRCLAAGRDPAKTQVSQVMTARVVTARPDMEVSLASHLMGREQVRRLPIVENGRLCGMVSLGDLAGREETAIDASDALSDISDNLSSR
;
A
#
# COMPACT_ATOMS: atom_id res chain seq x y z
N MET A 1 -5.54 17.13 -11.81
CA MET A 1 -5.83 16.81 -10.40
C MET A 1 -4.62 16.16 -9.77
N LYS A 2 -4.20 16.67 -8.64
CA LYS A 2 -3.03 16.17 -7.90
C LYS A 2 -3.45 15.10 -6.90
N LEU A 3 -2.52 14.20 -6.58
CA LEU A 3 -2.81 13.13 -5.62
C LEU A 3 -3.22 13.67 -4.24
N ARG A 4 -2.67 14.81 -3.81
CA ARG A 4 -3.05 15.43 -2.53
C ARG A 4 -4.55 15.70 -2.41
N GLU A 5 -5.24 15.87 -3.54
CA GLU A 5 -6.66 16.19 -3.56
C GLU A 5 -7.54 14.96 -3.32
N ILE A 6 -7.01 13.76 -3.53
CA ILE A 6 -7.79 12.51 -3.44
C ILE A 6 -7.22 11.51 -2.45
N MET A 7 -5.99 11.70 -1.96
CA MET A 7 -5.36 10.76 -1.04
C MET A 7 -6.03 10.77 0.34
N THR A 8 -5.95 9.64 1.03
CA THR A 8 -6.29 9.55 2.45
C THR A 8 -5.10 10.10 3.24
N GLY A 9 -5.29 11.18 3.98
CA GLY A 9 -4.21 11.86 4.69
C GLY A 9 -3.88 11.28 6.05
N GLN A 10 -4.89 10.79 6.77
CA GLN A 10 -4.68 10.13 8.07
C GLN A 10 -4.60 8.63 7.85
N VAL A 11 -3.39 8.13 7.62
CA VAL A 11 -3.16 6.74 7.29
C VAL A 11 -2.82 5.95 8.55
N VAL A 12 -3.57 4.87 8.78
CA VAL A 12 -3.25 3.90 9.82
C VAL A 12 -1.92 3.25 9.45
N ARG A 13 -0.98 3.20 10.38
CA ARG A 13 0.37 2.69 10.16
C ARG A 13 0.86 1.86 11.34
N ILE A 14 1.89 1.08 11.11
CA ILE A 14 2.49 0.23 12.14
C ILE A 14 4.00 0.40 12.13
N ARG A 15 4.65 0.09 13.23
CA ARG A 15 6.10 0.17 13.36
C ARG A 15 6.75 -1.17 13.01
N PRO A 16 7.99 -1.16 12.49
CA PRO A 16 8.67 -2.40 12.10
C PRO A 16 8.87 -3.39 13.24
N GLU A 17 9.00 -2.89 14.47
CA GLU A 17 9.28 -3.71 15.65
C GLU A 17 8.02 -4.38 16.22
N GLU A 18 6.84 -3.95 15.81
CA GLU A 18 5.59 -4.53 16.31
C GLU A 18 5.45 -5.99 15.87
N PRO A 19 4.81 -6.83 16.71
CA PRO A 19 4.52 -8.21 16.32
C PRO A 19 3.57 -8.30 15.14
N VAL A 20 3.75 -9.30 14.30
CA VAL A 20 2.88 -9.57 13.15
C VAL A 20 1.41 -9.70 13.57
N GLY A 21 1.15 -10.29 14.74
CA GLY A 21 -0.21 -10.43 15.26
C GLY A 21 -0.92 -9.09 15.45
N VAL A 22 -0.18 -8.03 15.81
CA VAL A 22 -0.73 -6.67 15.92
C VAL A 22 -1.14 -6.18 14.54
N ALA A 23 -0.30 -6.38 13.53
CA ALA A 23 -0.63 -6.01 12.15
C ALA A 23 -1.89 -6.73 11.67
N ALA A 24 -2.00 -8.03 11.95
CA ALA A 24 -3.18 -8.82 11.57
C ALA A 24 -4.46 -8.25 12.18
N ARG A 25 -4.42 -7.90 13.46
CA ARG A 25 -5.58 -7.32 14.15
C ARG A 25 -5.96 -5.96 13.58
N MET A 26 -4.95 -5.14 13.22
CA MET A 26 -5.21 -3.82 12.61
C MET A 26 -5.83 -3.95 11.22
N LEU A 27 -5.34 -4.87 10.40
CA LEU A 27 -5.93 -5.13 9.09
C LEU A 27 -7.39 -5.52 9.21
N ALA A 28 -7.72 -6.38 10.17
CA ALA A 28 -9.10 -6.81 10.43
C ALA A 28 -9.96 -5.66 10.98
N GLN A 29 -9.45 -4.93 11.96
CA GLN A 29 -10.17 -3.85 12.62
C GLN A 29 -10.53 -2.71 11.66
N TYR A 30 -9.61 -2.32 10.80
CA TYR A 30 -9.80 -1.22 9.86
C TYR A 30 -10.31 -1.68 8.49
N ASN A 31 -10.47 -2.99 8.31
CA ASN A 31 -10.93 -3.61 7.04
C ASN A 31 -10.10 -3.14 5.85
N ILE A 32 -8.79 -3.26 5.98
CA ILE A 32 -7.81 -2.87 4.96
C ILE A 32 -6.91 -4.05 4.63
N GLY A 33 -6.35 -4.05 3.41
CA GLY A 33 -5.48 -5.14 2.95
C GLY A 33 -4.00 -4.86 3.09
N ALA A 34 -3.61 -3.64 3.44
CA ALA A 34 -2.21 -3.26 3.58
C ALA A 34 -2.05 -2.17 4.64
N LEU A 35 -0.94 -2.27 5.39
CA LEU A 35 -0.52 -1.28 6.37
C LEU A 35 0.83 -0.73 5.99
N PRO A 36 0.99 0.59 5.88
CA PRO A 36 2.32 1.18 5.81
C PRO A 36 3.10 0.92 7.10
N VAL A 37 4.36 0.56 6.92
CA VAL A 37 5.29 0.32 8.03
C VAL A 37 6.23 1.52 8.11
N CYS A 38 6.17 2.25 9.20
CA CYS A 38 6.89 3.50 9.36
C CYS A 38 7.76 3.51 10.62
N GLY A 39 8.91 4.18 10.53
CA GLY A 39 9.74 4.45 11.68
C GLY A 39 9.19 5.56 12.58
N TYR A 40 9.89 5.86 13.65
CA TYR A 40 9.51 6.91 14.61
C TYR A 40 9.39 8.28 13.98
N ASP A 41 10.24 8.55 12.99
CA ASP A 41 10.28 9.83 12.31
C ASP A 41 9.22 9.95 11.20
N GLY A 42 8.38 8.93 11.03
CA GLY A 42 7.39 8.88 9.98
C GLY A 42 7.91 8.39 8.65
N SER A 43 9.19 7.98 8.57
CA SER A 43 9.78 7.48 7.33
C SER A 43 9.16 6.14 6.96
N LEU A 44 8.83 5.98 5.67
CA LEU A 44 8.27 4.74 5.17
C LEU A 44 9.35 3.67 5.06
N LYS A 45 9.13 2.53 5.70
CA LYS A 45 10.05 1.38 5.68
C LYS A 45 9.56 0.27 4.75
N GLY A 46 8.27 0.16 4.56
CA GLY A 46 7.67 -0.87 3.73
C GLY A 46 6.16 -0.92 3.86
N LEU A 47 5.58 -1.98 3.31
CA LEU A 47 4.17 -2.32 3.48
C LEU A 47 4.06 -3.74 4.01
N VAL A 48 3.08 -3.98 4.88
CA VAL A 48 2.71 -5.33 5.28
C VAL A 48 1.26 -5.58 4.87
N THR A 49 1.04 -6.68 4.16
CA THR A 49 -0.27 -7.07 3.64
C THR A 49 -0.76 -8.33 4.33
N ASP A 50 -2.05 -8.60 4.18
CA ASP A 50 -2.64 -9.88 4.60
C ASP A 50 -1.92 -11.06 3.92
N ARG A 51 -1.58 -10.92 2.64
CA ARG A 51 -0.81 -11.95 1.92
C ARG A 51 0.58 -12.16 2.53
N ASP A 52 1.29 -11.09 2.89
CA ASP A 52 2.59 -11.20 3.55
C ASP A 52 2.50 -12.00 4.85
N ILE A 53 1.47 -11.74 5.64
CA ILE A 53 1.25 -12.44 6.91
C ILE A 53 0.98 -13.93 6.68
N VAL A 54 0.13 -14.25 5.71
CA VAL A 54 -0.20 -15.64 5.40
C VAL A 54 1.02 -16.37 4.85
N THR A 55 1.72 -15.80 3.86
CA THR A 55 2.79 -16.50 3.14
C THR A 55 4.12 -16.48 3.88
N ARG A 56 4.44 -15.40 4.57
CA ARG A 56 5.77 -15.19 5.19
C ARG A 56 5.79 -15.42 6.69
N CYS A 57 4.63 -15.49 7.33
CA CYS A 57 4.53 -15.80 8.75
C CYS A 57 3.87 -17.16 8.97
N LEU A 58 2.60 -17.30 8.64
CA LEU A 58 1.84 -18.53 8.95
C LEU A 58 2.36 -19.72 8.14
N ALA A 59 2.50 -19.59 6.83
CA ALA A 59 2.98 -20.68 5.97
C ALA A 59 4.44 -21.04 6.27
N ALA A 60 5.23 -20.10 6.76
CA ALA A 60 6.61 -20.32 7.17
C ALA A 60 6.75 -20.93 8.57
N GLY A 61 5.64 -21.18 9.25
CA GLY A 61 5.65 -21.76 10.60
C GLY A 61 6.11 -20.80 11.69
N ARG A 62 6.06 -19.51 11.44
CA ARG A 62 6.46 -18.49 12.43
C ARG A 62 5.31 -18.13 13.36
N ASP A 63 5.65 -17.84 14.60
CA ASP A 63 4.68 -17.38 15.60
C ASP A 63 4.38 -15.89 15.42
N PRO A 64 3.14 -15.49 15.10
CA PRO A 64 2.78 -14.08 14.92
C PRO A 64 3.05 -13.22 16.16
N ALA A 65 3.02 -13.80 17.34
CA ALA A 65 3.28 -13.06 18.58
C ALA A 65 4.77 -12.76 18.80
N LYS A 66 5.66 -13.49 18.12
CA LYS A 66 7.10 -13.41 18.32
C LYS A 66 7.85 -12.95 17.08
N THR A 67 7.16 -12.80 15.95
CA THR A 67 7.74 -12.37 14.68
C THR A 67 7.46 -10.88 14.50
N GLN A 68 8.50 -10.09 14.21
CA GLN A 68 8.33 -8.66 13.96
C GLN A 68 7.81 -8.41 12.56
N VAL A 69 7.06 -7.34 12.40
CA VAL A 69 6.53 -6.89 11.09
C VAL A 69 7.66 -6.73 10.08
N SER A 70 8.82 -6.21 10.50
CA SER A 70 9.99 -6.03 9.62
C SER A 70 10.45 -7.32 8.95
N GLN A 71 10.18 -8.47 9.56
CA GLN A 71 10.61 -9.78 9.03
C GLN A 71 9.70 -10.31 7.92
N VAL A 72 8.49 -9.79 7.80
CA VAL A 72 7.51 -10.26 6.82
C VAL A 72 7.07 -9.20 5.82
N MET A 73 7.34 -7.92 6.10
CA MET A 73 6.93 -6.81 5.24
C MET A 73 7.63 -6.86 3.88
N THR A 74 7.01 -6.19 2.92
CA THR A 74 7.63 -5.89 1.63
C THR A 74 8.36 -4.55 1.80
N ALA A 75 9.71 -4.56 1.73
CA ALA A 75 10.52 -3.37 1.96
C ALA A 75 10.63 -2.48 0.72
N ARG A 76 10.59 -3.09 -0.47
CA ARG A 76 10.69 -2.35 -1.73
C ARG A 76 9.29 -1.96 -2.19
N VAL A 77 8.95 -0.70 -1.99
CA VAL A 77 7.59 -0.18 -2.22
C VAL A 77 7.63 0.93 -3.26
N VAL A 78 6.72 0.83 -4.23
CA VAL A 78 6.49 1.90 -5.21
C VAL A 78 5.72 3.01 -4.49
N THR A 79 6.24 4.23 -4.56
CA THR A 79 5.66 5.40 -3.89
C THR A 79 5.36 6.51 -4.90
N ALA A 80 4.58 7.49 -4.48
CA ALA A 80 4.30 8.67 -5.27
C ALA A 80 4.39 9.90 -4.38
N ARG A 81 4.35 11.09 -4.98
CA ARG A 81 4.42 12.36 -4.28
C ARG A 81 3.06 13.04 -4.29
N PRO A 82 2.77 13.90 -3.30
CA PRO A 82 1.47 14.58 -3.24
C PRO A 82 1.18 15.46 -4.45
N ASP A 83 2.21 16.01 -5.08
CA ASP A 83 2.07 16.90 -6.23
C ASP A 83 2.00 16.17 -7.58
N MET A 84 2.07 14.84 -7.58
CA MET A 84 1.98 14.05 -8.79
C MET A 84 0.56 14.13 -9.36
N GLU A 85 0.45 14.23 -10.70
CA GLU A 85 -0.84 14.18 -11.36
C GLU A 85 -1.46 12.79 -11.23
N VAL A 86 -2.78 12.73 -11.03
CA VAL A 86 -3.50 11.48 -10.88
C VAL A 86 -3.32 10.57 -12.09
N SER A 87 -3.33 11.12 -13.31
CA SER A 87 -3.13 10.33 -14.52
C SER A 87 -1.76 9.66 -14.55
N LEU A 88 -0.72 10.36 -14.08
CA LEU A 88 0.63 9.80 -14.00
C LEU A 88 0.70 8.71 -12.95
N ALA A 89 0.03 8.90 -11.82
CA ALA A 89 -0.03 7.91 -10.76
C ALA A 89 -0.73 6.63 -11.20
N SER A 90 -1.83 6.75 -11.94
CA SER A 90 -2.54 5.58 -12.48
C SER A 90 -1.66 4.81 -13.46
N HIS A 91 -0.90 5.52 -14.28
CA HIS A 91 0.06 4.92 -15.21
C HIS A 91 1.15 4.15 -14.45
N LEU A 92 1.64 4.73 -13.37
CA LEU A 92 2.62 4.10 -12.49
C LEU A 92 2.07 2.83 -11.86
N MET A 93 0.83 2.85 -11.38
CA MET A 93 0.18 1.66 -10.83
C MET A 93 0.09 0.53 -11.86
N GLY A 94 -0.29 0.85 -13.09
CA GLY A 94 -0.38 -0.14 -14.16
C GLY A 94 0.99 -0.72 -14.51
N ARG A 95 1.99 0.13 -14.67
CA ARG A 95 3.35 -0.28 -15.02
C ARG A 95 3.98 -1.15 -13.93
N GLU A 96 3.80 -0.76 -12.67
CA GLU A 96 4.42 -1.43 -11.52
C GLU A 96 3.55 -2.56 -10.96
N GLN A 97 2.37 -2.77 -11.51
CA GLN A 97 1.46 -3.86 -11.10
C GLN A 97 1.03 -3.75 -9.63
N VAL A 98 0.71 -2.53 -9.20
CA VAL A 98 0.28 -2.26 -7.83
C VAL A 98 -1.09 -1.59 -7.83
N ARG A 99 -1.91 -1.87 -6.81
CA ARG A 99 -3.27 -1.33 -6.66
C ARG A 99 -3.35 -0.19 -5.65
N ARG A 100 -2.24 0.13 -5.01
CA ARG A 100 -2.16 1.21 -4.04
C ARG A 100 -0.77 1.80 -4.04
N LEU A 101 -0.73 3.10 -3.71
CA LEU A 101 0.52 3.84 -3.64
C LEU A 101 0.59 4.60 -2.32
N PRO A 102 1.60 4.33 -1.49
CA PRO A 102 1.93 5.24 -0.41
C PRO A 102 2.40 6.57 -0.98
N ILE A 103 1.93 7.65 -0.41
CA ILE A 103 2.30 9.01 -0.81
C ILE A 103 3.34 9.52 0.18
N VAL A 104 4.51 9.87 -0.33
CA VAL A 104 5.67 10.20 0.49
C VAL A 104 6.18 11.59 0.11
N GLU A 105 6.52 12.38 1.11
CA GLU A 105 7.14 13.69 0.94
C GLU A 105 8.28 13.81 1.95
N ASN A 106 9.47 14.15 1.47
CA ASN A 106 10.68 14.25 2.30
C ASN A 106 10.97 12.95 3.08
N GLY A 107 10.72 11.79 2.46
CA GLY A 107 10.94 10.49 3.07
C GLY A 107 9.85 10.04 4.04
N ARG A 108 8.86 10.89 4.33
CA ARG A 108 7.81 10.62 5.31
C ARG A 108 6.49 10.31 4.63
N LEU A 109 5.79 9.33 5.18
CA LEU A 109 4.45 8.97 4.72
C LEU A 109 3.49 10.11 5.04
N CYS A 110 2.78 10.61 4.01
CA CYS A 110 1.77 11.66 4.18
C CYS A 110 0.39 11.26 3.68
N GLY A 111 0.27 10.14 3.00
CA GLY A 111 -1.03 9.70 2.52
C GLY A 111 -0.97 8.35 1.85
N MET A 112 -2.13 7.91 1.38
CA MET A 112 -2.29 6.65 0.67
C MET A 112 -3.34 6.84 -0.42
N VAL A 113 -3.12 6.29 -1.60
CA VAL A 113 -4.12 6.27 -2.66
C VAL A 113 -4.26 4.85 -3.20
N SER A 114 -5.48 4.44 -3.51
CA SER A 114 -5.78 3.13 -4.07
C SER A 114 -6.52 3.28 -5.40
N LEU A 115 -6.56 2.19 -6.18
CA LEU A 115 -7.40 2.14 -7.38
C LEU A 115 -8.87 2.41 -7.03
N GLY A 116 -9.32 1.94 -5.86
CA GLY A 116 -10.67 2.21 -5.38
C GLY A 116 -10.94 3.70 -5.21
N ASP A 117 -9.95 4.45 -4.72
CA ASP A 117 -10.07 5.91 -4.57
C ASP A 117 -10.25 6.59 -5.92
N LEU A 118 -9.51 6.15 -6.94
CA LEU A 118 -9.63 6.69 -8.29
C LEU A 118 -10.98 6.30 -8.93
N ALA A 119 -11.40 5.05 -8.77
CA ALA A 119 -12.64 4.53 -9.35
C ALA A 119 -13.88 5.16 -8.70
N GLY A 120 -13.80 5.57 -7.44
CA GLY A 120 -14.89 6.21 -6.72
C GLY A 120 -15.17 7.65 -7.13
N ARG A 121 -14.33 8.24 -7.99
CA ARG A 121 -14.49 9.61 -8.48
C ARG A 121 -14.73 9.60 -9.98
N GLU A 122 -15.72 10.35 -10.43
CA GLU A 122 -16.06 10.43 -11.85
C GLU A 122 -14.86 10.94 -12.67
N GLU A 123 -14.15 11.95 -12.16
CA GLU A 123 -13.03 12.58 -12.86
C GLU A 123 -11.83 11.65 -13.07
N THR A 124 -11.71 10.58 -12.26
CA THR A 124 -10.54 9.69 -12.27
C THR A 124 -10.88 8.24 -12.58
N ALA A 125 -12.15 7.94 -12.87
CA ALA A 125 -12.61 6.58 -13.13
C ALA A 125 -11.95 5.96 -14.36
N ILE A 126 -11.69 6.75 -15.40
CA ILE A 126 -11.02 6.28 -16.62
C ILE A 126 -9.57 5.89 -16.30
N ASP A 127 -8.87 6.69 -15.50
CA ASP A 127 -7.50 6.39 -15.07
C ASP A 127 -7.44 5.08 -14.29
N ALA A 128 -8.39 4.83 -13.40
CA ALA A 128 -8.49 3.59 -12.63
C ALA A 128 -8.74 2.39 -13.56
N SER A 129 -9.61 2.54 -14.54
CA SER A 129 -9.93 1.49 -15.51
C SER A 129 -8.71 1.11 -16.34
N ASP A 130 -7.95 2.11 -16.81
CA ASP A 130 -6.73 1.88 -17.58
C ASP A 130 -5.66 1.15 -16.76
N ALA A 131 -5.44 1.56 -15.51
CA ALA A 131 -4.48 0.92 -14.61
C ALA A 131 -4.88 -0.53 -14.31
N LEU A 132 -6.15 -0.77 -14.04
CA LEU A 132 -6.67 -2.11 -13.75
C LEU A 132 -6.55 -3.02 -14.97
N SER A 133 -6.80 -2.50 -16.17
CA SER A 133 -6.64 -3.25 -17.41
C SER A 133 -5.20 -3.71 -17.60
N ASP A 134 -4.22 -2.81 -17.39
CA ASP A 134 -2.79 -3.14 -17.49
C ASP A 134 -2.40 -4.24 -16.49
N ILE A 135 -2.88 -4.16 -15.26
CA ILE A 135 -2.61 -5.16 -14.22
C ILE A 135 -3.23 -6.50 -14.62
N SER A 136 -4.48 -6.50 -15.08
CA SER A 136 -5.20 -7.72 -15.47
C SER A 136 -4.58 -8.38 -16.69
N ASP A 137 -4.16 -7.61 -17.70
CA ASP A 137 -3.53 -8.15 -18.91
C ASP A 137 -2.24 -8.88 -18.58
N ASN A 138 -1.41 -8.32 -17.70
CA ASN A 138 -0.18 -8.97 -17.27
C ASN A 138 -0.44 -10.26 -16.48
N LEU A 139 -1.48 -10.29 -15.67
CA LEU A 139 -1.86 -11.50 -14.94
C LEU A 139 -2.35 -12.59 -15.87
N SER A 140 -3.11 -12.24 -16.92
CA SER A 140 -3.62 -13.23 -17.87
C SER A 140 -2.55 -13.77 -18.83
N SER A 141 -1.42 -13.08 -18.99
CA SER A 141 -0.32 -13.52 -19.84
C SER A 141 0.67 -14.46 -19.14
N ARG A 142 0.45 -14.72 -17.87
CA ARG A 142 1.27 -15.66 -17.08
C ARG A 142 0.75 -17.10 -17.21
#